data_e9af2ef3c4f52ac2afa6a8f1b98b6f95
#
_entry.id   e9af2ef3c4f52ac2afa6a8f1b98b6f95
#
_cell.length_a   1.000
_cell.length_b   1.000
_cell.length_c   1.000
_cell.angle_alpha   90.00
_cell.angle_beta   90.00
_cell.angle_gamma   90.00
#
_symmetry.space_group_name_H-M   'P 1'
#
loop_
_entity.id
_entity.type
_entity.pdbx_description
1 polymer ?
#
loop_
_entity_poly.entity_id
_entity_poly.type
_entity_poly.pdbx_seq_one_letter_code
_entity_poly.pdbx_strand_id
1 'polypeptide(L)'
;MPDTDAALVDRARGLLRRHPLIDGHNDLPWTIRQDPEAAGDVDAYDLRQRTPGDTDLQRLRAGGIGGQFWSVFVPGEIGGGYARMQLEQLDLARRMIRHYDDFVLCTTADEVEAAFAGGRIGSMLGMEGGHVLEGSLGALRAFRELGAAYMTLTHNRNTEWADSATDDPVHGGLSDFGREVVREMNRIGMLVDLSHVAVTTMSDALDVAQAPVIFSHSSARALCDVPRNVPDDILARLPANGGVCMVTFVAGFVSPDAAAAITPAHDEVMRRSEGITDPAQLRAIREEVIGRLNVTQPPLAMVADHVEHVAQVAGIDHVGIGGDFDGSRIWPVGLEDVSGYPNLFAELMSRGWTDADLAKLAGGNILRVMRAAEAVAAG
;
A
#
# COMPACT_ATOMS: atom_id res chain seq x y z
N MET A 1 -2.49 -17.98 -21.32
CA MET A 1 -3.51 -17.66 -20.34
C MET A 1 -4.40 -18.87 -20.16
N PRO A 2 -4.66 -19.43 -18.97
CA PRO A 2 -5.91 -20.13 -18.77
C PRO A 2 -6.99 -19.09 -19.06
N ASP A 3 -7.99 -19.44 -19.89
CA ASP A 3 -9.12 -18.58 -20.21
C ASP A 3 -9.83 -18.19 -18.92
N THR A 4 -9.47 -17.03 -18.35
CA THR A 4 -10.33 -16.41 -17.34
C THR A 4 -11.65 -16.17 -18.05
N ASP A 5 -12.70 -16.81 -17.60
CA ASP A 5 -14.00 -16.77 -18.25
C ASP A 5 -14.38 -15.29 -18.44
N ALA A 6 -14.45 -14.83 -19.68
CA ALA A 6 -14.78 -13.43 -20.02
C ALA A 6 -16.09 -12.98 -19.36
N ALA A 7 -17.04 -13.91 -19.15
CA ALA A 7 -18.29 -13.65 -18.45
C ALA A 7 -18.06 -13.35 -16.95
N LEU A 8 -17.10 -14.00 -16.30
CA LEU A 8 -16.75 -13.70 -14.91
C LEU A 8 -16.04 -12.35 -14.79
N VAL A 9 -15.18 -11.98 -15.73
CA VAL A 9 -14.54 -10.65 -15.76
C VAL A 9 -15.60 -9.55 -15.93
N ASP A 10 -16.57 -9.73 -16.82
CA ASP A 10 -17.65 -8.77 -16.98
C ASP A 10 -18.57 -8.68 -15.76
N ARG A 11 -18.82 -9.82 -15.09
CA ARG A 11 -19.53 -9.84 -13.79
C ARG A 11 -18.73 -9.10 -12.71
N ALA A 12 -17.41 -9.31 -12.64
CA ALA A 12 -16.52 -8.60 -11.73
C ALA A 12 -16.55 -7.08 -11.97
N ARG A 13 -16.44 -6.64 -13.22
CA ARG A 13 -16.63 -5.22 -13.58
C ARG A 13 -18.01 -4.70 -13.17
N GLY A 14 -19.05 -5.52 -13.31
CA GLY A 14 -20.39 -5.20 -12.85
C GLY A 14 -20.49 -5.01 -11.33
N LEU A 15 -19.79 -5.81 -10.56
CA LEU A 15 -19.70 -5.69 -9.09
C LEU A 15 -18.96 -4.40 -8.71
N LEU A 16 -17.77 -4.14 -9.30
CA LEU A 16 -16.92 -2.98 -9.00
C LEU A 16 -17.57 -1.64 -9.39
N ARG A 17 -18.52 -1.63 -10.32
CA ARG A 17 -19.36 -0.45 -10.58
C ARG A 17 -20.37 -0.14 -9.49
N ARG A 18 -20.68 -1.09 -8.61
CA ARG A 18 -21.66 -0.92 -7.50
C ARG A 18 -20.98 -0.77 -6.15
N HIS A 19 -19.77 -1.28 -6.03
CA HIS A 19 -18.98 -1.28 -4.79
C HIS A 19 -17.60 -0.72 -5.09
N PRO A 20 -17.16 0.35 -4.42
CA PRO A 20 -15.85 0.94 -4.70
C PRO A 20 -14.73 -0.06 -4.43
N LEU A 21 -13.88 -0.30 -5.43
CA LEU A 21 -12.60 -0.93 -5.17
C LEU A 21 -11.67 0.12 -4.58
N ILE A 22 -11.21 -0.11 -3.37
CA ILE A 22 -10.28 0.77 -2.65
C ILE A 22 -8.96 0.03 -2.50
N ASP A 23 -7.94 0.54 -3.18
CA ASP A 23 -6.59 -0.01 -3.12
C ASP A 23 -5.76 0.69 -2.06
N GLY A 24 -5.04 -0.10 -1.25
CA GLY A 24 -4.31 0.35 -0.07
C GLY A 24 -3.00 1.07 -0.37
N HIS A 25 -2.43 0.90 -1.58
CA HIS A 25 -1.10 1.45 -1.86
C HIS A 25 -0.80 1.55 -3.35
N ASN A 26 -0.35 2.74 -3.79
CA ASN A 26 0.11 2.98 -5.14
C ASN A 26 1.14 4.13 -5.16
N ASP A 27 2.29 3.89 -5.77
CA ASP A 27 3.46 4.80 -5.76
C ASP A 27 3.49 5.80 -6.93
N LEU A 28 2.36 6.04 -7.59
CA LEU A 28 2.30 7.01 -8.69
C LEU A 28 2.91 8.38 -8.35
N PRO A 29 2.69 8.98 -7.13
CA PRO A 29 3.34 10.25 -6.80
C PRO A 29 4.87 10.16 -6.80
N TRP A 30 5.43 9.02 -6.37
CA TRP A 30 6.87 8.80 -6.43
C TRP A 30 7.36 8.59 -7.87
N THR A 31 6.61 7.84 -8.67
CA THR A 31 6.90 7.64 -10.10
C THR A 31 6.92 8.97 -10.85
N ILE A 32 5.94 9.87 -10.64
CA ILE A 32 5.93 11.22 -11.23
C ILE A 32 7.18 12.02 -10.81
N ARG A 33 7.58 11.93 -9.51
CA ARG A 33 8.79 12.61 -9.03
C ARG A 33 10.06 12.10 -9.67
N GLN A 34 10.15 10.78 -9.91
CA GLN A 34 11.35 10.11 -10.43
C GLN A 34 11.41 10.09 -11.96
N ASP A 35 10.32 10.38 -12.65
CA ASP A 35 10.31 10.39 -14.10
C ASP A 35 11.32 11.44 -14.63
N PRO A 36 12.25 11.04 -15.54
CA PRO A 36 13.30 11.92 -15.98
C PRO A 36 12.82 13.07 -16.90
N GLU A 37 11.65 12.89 -17.52
CA GLU A 37 11.06 13.91 -18.42
C GLU A 37 10.14 14.84 -17.66
N ALA A 38 9.35 14.30 -16.72
CA ALA A 38 8.42 15.08 -15.92
C ALA A 38 9.06 15.71 -14.67
N ALA A 39 9.98 15.00 -14.00
CA ALA A 39 10.72 15.48 -12.83
C ALA A 39 9.81 16.12 -11.74
N GLY A 40 8.66 15.52 -11.48
CA GLY A 40 7.66 16.00 -10.51
C GLY A 40 6.66 17.01 -11.07
N ASP A 41 6.69 17.27 -12.36
CA ASP A 41 5.67 18.08 -13.04
C ASP A 41 4.46 17.21 -13.42
N VAL A 42 3.33 17.48 -12.77
CA VAL A 42 2.08 16.73 -12.96
C VAL A 42 1.41 17.01 -14.33
N ASP A 43 1.76 18.13 -14.98
CA ASP A 43 1.29 18.45 -16.33
C ASP A 43 2.08 17.67 -17.38
N ALA A 44 3.38 17.51 -17.15
CA ALA A 44 4.27 16.75 -18.05
C ALA A 44 4.02 15.26 -17.95
N TYR A 45 3.69 14.71 -16.75
CA TYR A 45 3.27 13.32 -16.55
C TYR A 45 1.75 13.18 -16.76
N ASP A 46 1.27 13.40 -17.98
CA ASP A 46 -0.17 13.48 -18.29
C ASP A 46 -0.87 12.13 -18.15
N LEU A 47 -1.62 11.93 -17.05
CA LEU A 47 -2.40 10.72 -16.78
C LEU A 47 -3.56 10.45 -17.75
N ARG A 48 -3.91 11.40 -18.62
CA ARG A 48 -4.89 11.20 -19.72
C ARG A 48 -4.31 10.39 -20.87
N GLN A 49 -2.98 10.27 -20.93
CA GLN A 49 -2.25 9.44 -21.86
C GLN A 49 -1.86 8.10 -21.23
N ARG A 50 -1.44 7.14 -22.06
CA ARG A 50 -0.79 5.91 -21.57
C ARG A 50 0.56 6.29 -20.95
N THR A 51 0.68 6.17 -19.62
CA THR A 51 1.93 6.46 -18.92
C THR A 51 2.92 5.30 -19.03
N PRO A 52 4.24 5.55 -18.85
CA PRO A 52 5.23 4.48 -18.80
C PRO A 52 5.11 3.58 -17.56
N GLY A 53 4.50 4.08 -16.46
CA GLY A 53 4.22 3.31 -15.24
C GLY A 53 2.98 2.43 -15.34
N ASP A 54 2.52 1.97 -14.19
CA ASP A 54 1.39 1.02 -14.09
C ASP A 54 0.03 1.73 -14.03
N THR A 55 0.01 3.04 -13.86
CA THR A 55 -1.18 3.83 -13.52
C THR A 55 -1.41 4.99 -14.48
N ASP A 56 -2.62 5.07 -15.06
CA ASP A 56 -3.19 6.22 -15.74
C ASP A 56 -4.73 6.20 -15.61
N LEU A 57 -5.41 7.29 -15.99
CA LEU A 57 -6.86 7.44 -15.83
C LEU A 57 -7.65 6.37 -16.57
N GLN A 58 -7.22 5.97 -17.76
CA GLN A 58 -7.91 4.96 -18.56
C GLN A 58 -7.81 3.59 -17.88
N ARG A 59 -6.62 3.23 -17.39
CA ARG A 59 -6.39 1.96 -16.69
C ARG A 59 -7.07 1.91 -15.33
N LEU A 60 -7.06 3.00 -14.55
CA LEU A 60 -7.80 3.11 -13.28
C LEU A 60 -9.29 2.86 -13.48
N ARG A 61 -9.88 3.46 -14.51
CA ARG A 61 -11.30 3.24 -14.85
C ARG A 61 -11.56 1.81 -15.32
N ALA A 62 -10.68 1.23 -16.13
CA ALA A 62 -10.78 -0.15 -16.60
C ALA A 62 -10.67 -1.14 -15.42
N GLY A 63 -9.83 -0.85 -14.42
CA GLY A 63 -9.67 -1.61 -13.19
C GLY A 63 -10.83 -1.48 -12.21
N GLY A 64 -11.71 -0.47 -12.39
CA GLY A 64 -12.84 -0.24 -11.50
C GLY A 64 -12.47 0.40 -10.16
N ILE A 65 -11.34 1.14 -10.11
CA ILE A 65 -10.89 1.84 -8.91
C ILE A 65 -11.92 2.91 -8.52
N GLY A 66 -12.42 2.82 -7.29
CA GLY A 66 -13.30 3.80 -6.67
C GLY A 66 -12.63 4.61 -5.56
N GLY A 67 -11.54 4.09 -5.01
CA GLY A 67 -10.69 4.77 -4.04
C GLY A 67 -9.24 4.30 -4.11
N GLN A 68 -8.29 5.20 -3.87
CA GLN A 68 -6.86 4.89 -3.91
C GLN A 68 -6.13 5.59 -2.78
N PHE A 69 -5.33 4.84 -2.03
CA PHE A 69 -4.30 5.41 -1.18
C PHE A 69 -3.04 5.64 -2.03
N TRP A 70 -2.70 6.90 -2.25
CA TRP A 70 -1.49 7.31 -2.95
C TRP A 70 -0.34 7.38 -1.95
N SER A 71 0.70 6.60 -2.19
CA SER A 71 1.93 6.65 -1.40
C SER A 71 2.63 8.00 -1.59
N VAL A 72 2.90 8.68 -0.49
CA VAL A 72 3.76 9.86 -0.46
C VAL A 72 5.11 9.47 0.15
N PHE A 73 5.75 8.53 -0.54
CA PHE A 73 7.00 7.89 -0.15
C PHE A 73 8.16 8.89 -0.04
N VAL A 74 9.03 8.65 0.95
CA VAL A 74 10.32 9.32 1.12
C VAL A 74 11.39 8.26 1.40
N PRO A 75 12.49 8.18 0.62
CA PRO A 75 13.54 7.19 0.87
C PRO A 75 14.28 7.47 2.18
N GLY A 76 14.48 6.43 2.99
CA GLY A 76 15.19 6.51 4.27
C GLY A 76 16.70 6.69 4.12
N GLU A 77 17.25 6.50 2.92
CA GLU A 77 18.69 6.49 2.64
C GLU A 77 19.27 7.90 2.39
N ILE A 78 18.45 8.95 2.26
CA ILE A 78 18.92 10.30 1.90
C ILE A 78 19.66 11.05 3.01
N GLY A 79 19.74 10.49 4.21
CA GLY A 79 20.58 11.01 5.29
C GLY A 79 20.07 12.26 6.01
N GLY A 80 18.81 12.68 5.78
CA GLY A 80 18.18 13.80 6.49
C GLY A 80 17.30 14.69 5.58
N GLY A 81 16.60 15.64 6.20
CA GLY A 81 15.65 16.50 5.53
C GLY A 81 14.37 15.77 5.11
N TYR A 82 14.03 14.72 5.82
CA TYR A 82 12.90 13.84 5.55
C TYR A 82 11.56 14.58 5.63
N ALA A 83 11.37 15.38 6.67
CA ALA A 83 10.15 16.16 6.83
C ALA A 83 9.93 17.16 5.66
N ARG A 84 11.01 17.80 5.17
CA ARG A 84 10.93 18.67 3.99
C ARG A 84 10.51 17.88 2.74
N MET A 85 11.15 16.73 2.48
CA MET A 85 10.81 15.90 1.33
C MET A 85 9.37 15.36 1.44
N GLN A 86 8.92 15.03 2.66
CA GLN A 86 7.53 14.63 2.92
C GLN A 86 6.53 15.74 2.55
N LEU A 87 6.84 17.00 2.89
CA LEU A 87 6.01 18.15 2.48
C LEU A 87 5.96 18.31 0.95
N GLU A 88 7.10 18.13 0.28
CA GLU A 88 7.18 18.17 -1.19
C GLU A 88 6.36 17.04 -1.85
N GLN A 89 6.38 15.81 -1.28
CA GLN A 89 5.59 14.68 -1.78
C GLN A 89 4.09 14.88 -1.54
N LEU A 90 3.72 15.38 -0.37
CA LEU A 90 2.33 15.75 -0.08
C LEU A 90 1.83 16.83 -1.04
N ASP A 91 2.64 17.86 -1.33
CA ASP A 91 2.28 18.89 -2.31
C ASP A 91 2.12 18.31 -3.72
N LEU A 92 3.06 17.46 -4.17
CA LEU A 92 2.99 16.82 -5.47
C LEU A 92 1.71 15.98 -5.62
N ALA A 93 1.42 15.09 -4.66
CA ALA A 93 0.22 14.27 -4.69
C ALA A 93 -1.06 15.12 -4.66
N ARG A 94 -1.10 16.19 -3.87
CA ARG A 94 -2.25 17.12 -3.83
C ARG A 94 -2.39 17.94 -5.12
N ARG A 95 -1.29 18.30 -5.80
CA ARG A 95 -1.34 18.93 -7.14
C ARG A 95 -1.88 17.94 -8.16
N MET A 96 -1.41 16.68 -8.15
CA MET A 96 -1.92 15.62 -9.02
C MET A 96 -3.44 15.44 -8.83
N ILE A 97 -3.91 15.30 -7.58
CA ILE A 97 -5.34 15.14 -7.29
C ILE A 97 -6.17 16.34 -7.78
N ARG A 98 -5.66 17.56 -7.62
CA ARG A 98 -6.38 18.78 -8.07
C ARG A 98 -6.34 19.00 -9.58
N HIS A 99 -5.35 18.42 -10.27
CA HIS A 99 -5.18 18.60 -11.71
C HIS A 99 -6.22 17.82 -12.54
N TYR A 100 -6.73 16.70 -12.02
CA TYR A 100 -7.67 15.84 -12.73
C TYR A 100 -9.04 15.83 -12.02
N ASP A 101 -10.12 16.15 -12.76
CA ASP A 101 -11.49 16.12 -12.26
C ASP A 101 -11.93 14.70 -11.82
N ASP A 102 -11.21 13.68 -12.27
CA ASP A 102 -11.43 12.28 -11.91
C ASP A 102 -11.12 11.99 -10.43
N PHE A 103 -10.30 12.80 -9.78
CA PHE A 103 -9.85 12.60 -8.40
C PHE A 103 -10.52 13.55 -7.42
N VAL A 104 -10.69 13.11 -6.18
CA VAL A 104 -11.12 13.93 -5.04
C VAL A 104 -10.27 13.58 -3.85
N LEU A 105 -9.60 14.58 -3.25
CA LEU A 105 -8.91 14.37 -1.98
C LEU A 105 -9.95 14.04 -0.89
N CYS A 106 -9.78 12.89 -0.26
CA CYS A 106 -10.65 12.38 0.80
C CYS A 106 -9.83 12.12 2.06
N THR A 107 -10.39 12.47 3.21
CA THR A 107 -9.80 12.27 4.53
C THR A 107 -10.68 11.42 5.44
N THR A 108 -11.92 11.14 5.01
CA THR A 108 -12.91 10.32 5.70
C THR A 108 -13.51 9.26 4.79
N ALA A 109 -14.07 8.20 5.39
CA ALA A 109 -14.74 7.12 4.65
C ALA A 109 -15.97 7.64 3.89
N ASP A 110 -16.74 8.57 4.47
CA ASP A 110 -17.93 9.14 3.83
C ASP A 110 -17.57 9.99 2.61
N GLU A 111 -16.43 10.71 2.64
CA GLU A 111 -15.93 11.44 1.48
C GLU A 111 -15.52 10.49 0.34
N VAL A 112 -14.94 9.32 0.65
CA VAL A 112 -14.61 8.29 -0.36
C VAL A 112 -15.87 7.75 -1.02
N GLU A 113 -16.89 7.39 -0.23
CA GLU A 113 -18.17 6.92 -0.77
C GLU A 113 -18.89 7.99 -1.61
N ALA A 114 -18.85 9.25 -1.15
CA ALA A 114 -19.42 10.38 -1.90
C ALA A 114 -18.69 10.63 -3.23
N ALA A 115 -17.36 10.52 -3.25
CA ALA A 115 -16.55 10.61 -4.47
C ALA A 115 -16.94 9.52 -5.45
N PHE A 116 -16.99 8.27 -5.01
CA PHE A 116 -17.39 7.13 -5.83
C PHE A 116 -18.82 7.27 -6.37
N ALA A 117 -19.79 7.66 -5.54
CA ALA A 117 -21.15 7.93 -5.95
C ALA A 117 -21.25 9.05 -7.00
N GLY A 118 -20.31 10.01 -6.95
CA GLY A 118 -20.14 11.08 -7.95
C GLY A 118 -19.37 10.66 -9.20
N GLY A 119 -19.01 9.38 -9.35
CA GLY A 119 -18.24 8.86 -10.51
C GLY A 119 -16.77 9.25 -10.50
N ARG A 120 -16.21 9.61 -9.31
CA ARG A 120 -14.82 10.01 -9.12
C ARG A 120 -14.08 9.03 -8.22
N ILE A 121 -12.77 9.08 -8.23
CA ILE A 121 -11.89 8.25 -7.41
C ILE A 121 -11.56 9.01 -6.12
N GLY A 122 -12.02 8.48 -4.98
CA GLY A 122 -11.62 8.99 -3.67
C GLY A 122 -10.12 8.79 -3.46
N SER A 123 -9.39 9.89 -3.28
CA SER A 123 -7.93 9.89 -3.22
C SER A 123 -7.47 10.20 -1.79
N MET A 124 -6.88 9.21 -1.13
CA MET A 124 -6.29 9.32 0.20
C MET A 124 -4.75 9.38 0.09
N LEU A 125 -4.09 9.98 1.07
CA LEU A 125 -2.63 10.08 1.09
C LEU A 125 -2.06 9.16 2.17
N GLY A 126 -1.15 8.28 1.78
CA GLY A 126 -0.46 7.36 2.68
C GLY A 126 1.02 7.73 2.82
N MET A 127 1.46 8.04 4.03
CA MET A 127 2.89 8.25 4.30
C MET A 127 3.58 6.91 4.45
N GLU A 128 4.65 6.68 3.71
CA GLU A 128 5.39 5.43 3.75
C GLU A 128 6.75 5.60 4.42
N GLY A 129 6.73 5.35 5.73
CA GLY A 129 7.90 5.40 6.59
C GLY A 129 7.90 6.52 7.63
N GLY A 130 7.88 6.14 8.91
CA GLY A 130 7.83 7.06 10.06
C GLY A 130 9.12 7.83 10.33
N HIS A 131 10.22 7.57 9.61
CA HIS A 131 11.46 8.36 9.67
C HIS A 131 11.24 9.84 9.33
N VAL A 132 10.18 10.14 8.56
CA VAL A 132 9.81 11.51 8.18
C VAL A 132 9.35 12.38 9.34
N LEU A 133 9.07 11.78 10.50
CA LEU A 133 8.73 12.52 11.71
C LEU A 133 9.94 13.23 12.34
N GLU A 134 11.16 12.75 12.08
CA GLU A 134 12.41 13.29 12.68
C GLU A 134 12.24 13.49 14.22
N GLY A 135 11.62 12.47 14.88
CA GLY A 135 11.36 12.47 16.33
C GLY A 135 10.27 13.44 16.83
N SER A 136 9.40 13.96 15.95
CA SER A 136 8.45 15.00 16.29
C SER A 136 6.97 14.58 16.15
N LEU A 137 6.23 14.48 17.25
CA LEU A 137 4.76 14.37 17.23
C LEU A 137 4.07 15.63 16.65
N GLY A 138 4.76 16.76 16.69
CA GLY A 138 4.29 17.98 16.03
C GLY A 138 4.26 17.84 14.53
N ALA A 139 5.28 17.21 13.93
CA ALA A 139 5.32 16.89 12.50
C ALA A 139 4.19 15.93 12.12
N LEU A 140 3.96 14.86 12.92
CA LEU A 140 2.87 13.92 12.71
C LEU A 140 1.51 14.63 12.61
N ARG A 141 1.19 15.51 13.57
CA ARG A 141 -0.05 16.29 13.54
C ARG A 141 -0.15 17.19 12.31
N ALA A 142 0.94 17.87 11.96
CA ALA A 142 0.97 18.74 10.78
C ALA A 142 0.73 17.96 9.49
N PHE A 143 1.31 16.77 9.33
CA PHE A 143 1.07 15.91 8.17
C PHE A 143 -0.39 15.43 8.11
N ARG A 144 -1.01 15.11 9.25
CA ARG A 144 -2.45 14.80 9.29
C ARG A 144 -3.31 15.96 8.82
N GLU A 145 -3.04 17.18 9.27
CA GLU A 145 -3.72 18.39 8.79
C GLU A 145 -3.54 18.64 7.27
N LEU A 146 -2.41 18.22 6.72
CA LEU A 146 -2.17 18.27 5.28
C LEU A 146 -2.88 17.14 4.50
N GLY A 147 -3.60 16.25 5.19
CA GLY A 147 -4.45 15.22 4.58
C GLY A 147 -3.85 13.81 4.58
N ALA A 148 -2.75 13.54 5.29
CA ALA A 148 -2.24 12.19 5.44
C ALA A 148 -3.28 11.31 6.17
N ALA A 149 -3.71 10.22 5.54
CA ALA A 149 -4.73 9.32 6.06
C ALA A 149 -4.13 8.15 6.85
N TYR A 150 -2.96 7.66 6.46
CA TYR A 150 -2.19 6.70 7.22
C TYR A 150 -0.70 7.06 7.27
N MET A 151 0.03 6.41 8.16
CA MET A 151 1.49 6.35 8.15
C MET A 151 1.96 4.93 8.43
N THR A 152 2.80 4.40 7.53
CA THR A 152 3.57 3.17 7.77
C THR A 152 4.69 3.48 8.76
N LEU A 153 4.80 2.70 9.85
CA LEU A 153 5.70 3.07 10.96
C LEU A 153 7.17 3.01 10.57
N THR A 154 7.55 2.12 9.64
CA THR A 154 8.89 2.07 9.02
C THR A 154 8.76 1.87 7.51
N HIS A 155 9.83 2.08 6.76
CA HIS A 155 10.01 1.50 5.43
C HIS A 155 11.06 0.38 5.51
N ASN A 156 12.03 0.31 4.60
CA ASN A 156 13.04 -0.74 4.57
C ASN A 156 14.14 -0.61 5.66
N ARG A 157 14.24 0.54 6.33
CA ARG A 157 15.17 0.80 7.42
C ARG A 157 14.42 1.03 8.73
N ASN A 158 15.07 0.69 9.83
CA ASN A 158 14.59 1.07 11.16
C ASN A 158 14.43 2.58 11.25
N THR A 159 13.46 3.01 11.99
CA THR A 159 13.41 4.38 12.49
C THR A 159 14.13 4.47 13.85
N GLU A 160 14.27 5.68 14.40
CA GLU A 160 14.79 5.88 15.75
C GLU A 160 13.91 5.27 16.86
N TRP A 161 12.74 4.72 16.50
CA TRP A 161 11.72 4.30 17.45
C TRP A 161 10.94 3.03 17.07
N ALA A 162 11.21 2.42 15.90
CA ALA A 162 10.55 1.18 15.45
C ALA A 162 11.48 0.35 14.57
N ASP A 163 11.41 -0.97 14.69
CA ASP A 163 12.15 -1.90 13.85
C ASP A 163 11.40 -2.23 12.56
N SER A 164 12.12 -2.20 11.43
CA SER A 164 11.70 -2.62 10.11
C SER A 164 11.81 -4.13 9.92
N ALA A 165 11.00 -4.69 9.02
CA ALA A 165 11.06 -6.10 8.64
C ALA A 165 12.36 -6.48 7.91
N THR A 166 13.03 -5.52 7.29
CA THR A 166 14.19 -5.73 6.38
C THR A 166 15.48 -5.11 6.88
N ASP A 167 15.54 -4.70 8.14
CA ASP A 167 16.74 -4.19 8.79
C ASP A 167 17.07 -5.00 10.06
N ASP A 168 18.29 -4.88 10.57
CA ASP A 168 18.70 -5.55 11.80
C ASP A 168 17.95 -4.98 13.01
N PRO A 169 17.37 -5.81 13.89
CA PRO A 169 16.60 -5.33 15.03
C PRO A 169 17.43 -4.47 15.99
N VAL A 170 16.94 -3.30 16.38
CA VAL A 170 17.59 -2.37 17.32
C VAL A 170 16.76 -2.20 18.59
N HIS A 171 15.42 -2.11 18.45
CA HIS A 171 14.52 -1.81 19.58
C HIS A 171 13.82 -3.06 20.12
N GLY A 172 13.80 -4.15 19.36
CA GLY A 172 13.00 -5.34 19.67
C GLY A 172 11.49 -5.10 19.47
N GLY A 173 11.13 -4.13 18.61
CA GLY A 173 9.77 -3.69 18.31
C GLY A 173 9.63 -2.17 18.34
N LEU A 174 8.69 -1.65 19.12
CA LEU A 174 8.49 -0.21 19.36
C LEU A 174 9.26 0.26 20.60
N SER A 175 10.00 1.37 20.50
CA SER A 175 10.47 2.11 21.65
C SER A 175 9.30 2.79 22.41
N ASP A 176 9.56 3.42 23.55
CA ASP A 176 8.55 4.21 24.28
C ASP A 176 7.97 5.32 23.38
N PHE A 177 8.83 6.03 22.64
CA PHE A 177 8.37 7.06 21.69
C PHE A 177 7.55 6.45 20.55
N GLY A 178 7.91 5.26 20.04
CA GLY A 178 7.09 4.55 19.03
C GLY A 178 5.68 4.24 19.54
N ARG A 179 5.54 3.85 20.79
CA ARG A 179 4.24 3.65 21.45
C ARG A 179 3.45 4.97 21.59
N GLU A 180 4.14 6.08 21.84
CA GLU A 180 3.50 7.42 21.84
C GLU A 180 3.04 7.82 20.44
N VAL A 181 3.82 7.54 19.39
CA VAL A 181 3.43 7.78 17.99
C VAL A 181 2.13 7.03 17.65
N VAL A 182 2.03 5.73 17.99
CA VAL A 182 0.81 4.94 17.74
C VAL A 182 -0.40 5.54 18.47
N ARG A 183 -0.25 5.91 19.75
CA ARG A 183 -1.34 6.55 20.52
C ARG A 183 -1.76 7.90 19.90
N GLU A 184 -0.79 8.69 19.46
CA GLU A 184 -1.07 10.00 18.86
C GLU A 184 -1.74 9.83 17.49
N MET A 185 -1.34 8.84 16.68
CA MET A 185 -2.04 8.51 15.43
C MET A 185 -3.51 8.18 15.69
N ASN A 186 -3.80 7.33 16.68
CA ASN A 186 -5.19 7.02 17.06
C ASN A 186 -5.95 8.28 17.49
N ARG A 187 -5.33 9.14 18.32
CA ARG A 187 -5.95 10.37 18.82
C ARG A 187 -6.32 11.36 17.70
N ILE A 188 -5.50 11.43 16.63
CA ILE A 188 -5.75 12.34 15.50
C ILE A 188 -6.49 11.69 14.32
N GLY A 189 -6.91 10.43 14.45
CA GLY A 189 -7.63 9.70 13.41
C GLY A 189 -6.78 9.37 12.18
N MET A 190 -5.48 9.14 12.37
CA MET A 190 -4.58 8.64 11.35
C MET A 190 -4.46 7.13 11.50
N LEU A 191 -4.67 6.38 10.42
CA LEU A 191 -4.54 4.93 10.42
C LEU A 191 -3.07 4.52 10.67
N VAL A 192 -2.88 3.56 11.58
CA VAL A 192 -1.57 2.93 11.83
C VAL A 192 -1.37 1.83 10.79
N ASP A 193 -0.39 2.01 9.91
CA ASP A 193 -0.05 1.01 8.90
C ASP A 193 1.16 0.19 9.34
N LEU A 194 1.00 -1.14 9.33
CA LEU A 194 1.97 -2.13 9.76
C LEU A 194 2.66 -2.87 8.62
N SER A 195 2.46 -2.45 7.37
CA SER A 195 3.32 -2.90 6.28
C SER A 195 4.77 -2.49 6.56
N HIS A 196 5.76 -3.21 6.06
CA HIS A 196 7.19 -2.98 6.25
C HIS A 196 7.77 -3.19 7.67
N VAL A 197 6.98 -3.28 8.71
CA VAL A 197 7.50 -3.33 10.09
C VAL A 197 7.89 -4.76 10.51
N ALA A 198 8.85 -4.89 11.42
CA ALA A 198 9.22 -6.17 12.02
C ALA A 198 8.02 -6.82 12.76
N VAL A 199 8.01 -8.15 12.88
CA VAL A 199 6.93 -8.88 13.59
C VAL A 199 6.77 -8.40 15.03
N THR A 200 7.87 -8.09 15.71
CA THR A 200 7.85 -7.50 17.05
C THR A 200 7.17 -6.14 17.07
N THR A 201 7.42 -5.31 16.06
CA THR A 201 6.74 -4.01 15.89
C THR A 201 5.25 -4.19 15.59
N MET A 202 4.86 -5.20 14.75
CA MET A 202 3.44 -5.53 14.52
C MET A 202 2.74 -5.87 15.84
N SER A 203 3.38 -6.74 16.65
CA SER A 203 2.83 -7.16 17.94
C SER A 203 2.69 -5.99 18.90
N ASP A 204 3.74 -5.19 19.08
CA ASP A 204 3.72 -4.02 19.96
C ASP A 204 2.69 -2.98 19.56
N ALA A 205 2.55 -2.71 18.25
CA ALA A 205 1.56 -1.77 17.74
C ALA A 205 0.13 -2.26 18.01
N LEU A 206 -0.14 -3.55 17.80
CA LEU A 206 -1.44 -4.17 18.11
C LEU A 206 -1.76 -4.16 19.62
N ASP A 207 -0.74 -4.20 20.50
CA ASP A 207 -0.94 -4.09 21.96
C ASP A 207 -1.27 -2.64 22.40
N VAL A 208 -0.83 -1.64 21.64
CA VAL A 208 -0.98 -0.22 21.97
C VAL A 208 -2.18 0.41 21.28
N ALA A 209 -2.53 -0.05 20.06
CA ALA A 209 -3.53 0.57 19.21
C ALA A 209 -4.93 0.48 19.84
N GLN A 210 -5.62 1.61 19.91
CA GLN A 210 -7.02 1.73 20.31
C GLN A 210 -7.96 1.76 19.10
N ALA A 211 -7.45 2.16 17.93
CA ALA A 211 -8.14 2.10 16.66
C ALA A 211 -7.69 0.88 15.85
N PRO A 212 -8.51 0.39 14.91
CA PRO A 212 -8.08 -0.66 13.98
C PRO A 212 -6.84 -0.26 13.20
N VAL A 213 -5.90 -1.22 13.05
CA VAL A 213 -4.69 -1.06 12.23
C VAL A 213 -4.95 -1.53 10.80
N ILE A 214 -4.06 -1.15 9.89
CA ILE A 214 -4.01 -1.68 8.54
C ILE A 214 -2.65 -2.31 8.25
N PHE A 215 -2.63 -3.23 7.29
CA PHE A 215 -1.47 -3.56 6.49
C PHE A 215 -1.82 -3.09 5.07
N SER A 216 -1.29 -1.94 4.66
CA SER A 216 -1.70 -1.28 3.41
C SER A 216 -1.33 -2.10 2.17
N HIS A 217 -0.23 -2.89 2.22
CA HIS A 217 0.27 -3.73 1.14
C HIS A 217 1.18 -4.84 1.67
N SER A 218 0.60 -5.91 2.20
CA SER A 218 1.32 -7.10 2.70
C SER A 218 0.55 -8.38 2.38
N SER A 219 1.26 -9.50 2.25
CA SER A 219 0.66 -10.81 1.96
C SER A 219 0.85 -11.80 3.12
N ALA A 220 0.44 -13.05 2.96
CA ALA A 220 0.53 -14.06 4.00
C ALA A 220 1.92 -14.73 4.01
N ARG A 221 2.61 -14.73 5.16
CA ARG A 221 3.93 -15.35 5.31
C ARG A 221 3.88 -16.87 5.17
N ALA A 222 2.79 -17.49 5.56
CA ALA A 222 2.62 -18.94 5.43
C ALA A 222 2.70 -19.45 3.97
N LEU A 223 2.38 -18.60 2.99
CA LEU A 223 2.43 -18.95 1.57
C LEU A 223 3.74 -18.50 0.88
N CYS A 224 4.32 -17.41 1.34
CA CYS A 224 5.61 -16.92 0.86
C CYS A 224 6.39 -16.36 2.05
N ASP A 225 7.39 -17.12 2.53
CA ASP A 225 8.14 -16.81 3.74
C ASP A 225 9.19 -15.72 3.49
N VAL A 226 8.71 -14.48 3.43
CA VAL A 226 9.54 -13.26 3.35
C VAL A 226 9.21 -12.32 4.50
N PRO A 227 10.18 -11.52 4.98
CA PRO A 227 9.97 -10.61 6.13
C PRO A 227 8.82 -9.62 5.95
N ARG A 228 8.52 -9.23 4.69
CA ARG A 228 7.46 -8.27 4.33
C ARG A 228 6.04 -8.83 4.52
N ASN A 229 5.89 -10.14 4.61
CA ASN A 229 4.61 -10.81 4.76
C ASN A 229 4.22 -10.99 6.22
N VAL A 230 2.91 -11.00 6.47
CA VAL A 230 2.31 -11.08 7.81
C VAL A 230 2.22 -12.54 8.26
N PRO A 231 2.76 -12.91 9.44
CA PRO A 231 2.60 -14.26 9.97
C PRO A 231 1.20 -14.50 10.53
N ASP A 232 0.79 -15.77 10.58
CA ASP A 232 -0.58 -16.18 10.94
C ASP A 232 -0.98 -15.80 12.37
N ASP A 233 -0.04 -15.79 13.30
CA ASP A 233 -0.27 -15.36 14.69
C ASP A 233 -0.62 -13.86 14.80
N ILE A 234 -0.08 -13.04 13.90
CA ILE A 234 -0.44 -11.62 13.77
C ILE A 234 -1.79 -11.46 13.03
N LEU A 235 -1.99 -12.18 11.91
CA LEU A 235 -3.28 -12.18 11.20
C LEU A 235 -4.44 -12.55 12.11
N ALA A 236 -4.25 -13.55 12.97
CA ALA A 236 -5.25 -14.03 13.93
C ALA A 236 -5.64 -12.98 15.00
N ARG A 237 -4.86 -11.90 15.16
CA ARG A 237 -5.18 -10.79 16.08
C ARG A 237 -6.08 -9.73 15.44
N LEU A 238 -6.18 -9.67 14.10
CA LEU A 238 -6.98 -8.65 13.41
C LEU A 238 -8.46 -8.66 13.78
N PRO A 239 -9.14 -9.81 13.98
CA PRO A 239 -10.54 -9.79 14.42
C PRO A 239 -10.77 -9.07 15.74
N ALA A 240 -9.87 -9.22 16.71
CA ALA A 240 -9.97 -8.55 18.00
C ALA A 240 -9.65 -7.05 17.91
N ASN A 241 -8.70 -6.66 17.06
CA ASN A 241 -8.35 -5.26 16.80
C ASN A 241 -9.35 -4.54 15.87
N GLY A 242 -10.04 -5.28 15.00
CA GLY A 242 -10.92 -4.73 13.97
C GLY A 242 -10.18 -4.32 12.68
N GLY A 243 -8.90 -4.60 12.55
CA GLY A 243 -8.03 -4.18 11.44
C GLY A 243 -8.26 -4.91 10.12
N VAL A 244 -7.43 -4.62 9.13
CA VAL A 244 -7.46 -5.23 7.79
C VAL A 244 -6.06 -5.45 7.23
N CYS A 245 -5.83 -6.62 6.61
CA CYS A 245 -4.65 -6.89 5.80
C CYS A 245 -5.02 -6.76 4.31
N MET A 246 -4.41 -5.79 3.63
CA MET A 246 -4.63 -5.52 2.22
C MET A 246 -3.52 -6.23 1.42
N VAL A 247 -3.94 -7.26 0.67
CA VAL A 247 -3.02 -8.18 -0.02
C VAL A 247 -2.33 -7.47 -1.17
N THR A 248 -0.98 -7.54 -1.18
CA THR A 248 -0.15 -6.96 -2.25
C THR A 248 0.02 -7.90 -3.44
N PHE A 249 0.36 -7.32 -4.61
CA PHE A 249 0.59 -8.07 -5.86
C PHE A 249 2.07 -8.21 -6.21
N VAL A 250 2.97 -7.67 -5.42
CA VAL A 250 4.43 -7.77 -5.67
C VAL A 250 4.84 -9.23 -5.80
N ALA A 251 5.40 -9.60 -6.96
CA ALA A 251 5.73 -10.99 -7.28
C ALA A 251 6.59 -11.66 -6.20
N GLY A 252 7.56 -10.93 -5.63
CA GLY A 252 8.44 -11.44 -4.56
C GLY A 252 7.76 -11.64 -3.21
N PHE A 253 6.49 -11.20 -3.04
CA PHE A 253 5.72 -11.39 -1.80
C PHE A 253 4.60 -12.43 -1.98
N VAL A 254 4.29 -12.79 -3.22
CA VAL A 254 3.23 -13.79 -3.49
C VAL A 254 3.78 -15.12 -3.99
N SER A 255 5.01 -15.17 -4.52
CA SER A 255 5.61 -16.39 -5.06
C SER A 255 6.96 -16.68 -4.43
N PRO A 256 7.14 -17.87 -3.78
CA PRO A 256 8.45 -18.29 -3.26
C PRO A 256 9.56 -18.32 -4.32
N ASP A 257 9.23 -18.74 -5.55
CA ASP A 257 10.22 -18.80 -6.66
C ASP A 257 10.64 -17.39 -7.08
N ALA A 258 9.69 -16.44 -7.16
CA ALA A 258 9.99 -15.04 -7.45
C ALA A 258 10.77 -14.40 -6.29
N ALA A 259 10.41 -14.68 -5.05
CA ALA A 259 11.12 -14.23 -3.85
C ALA A 259 12.58 -14.69 -3.86
N ALA A 260 12.84 -15.96 -4.17
CA ALA A 260 14.19 -16.52 -4.25
C ALA A 260 15.09 -15.80 -5.28
N ALA A 261 14.49 -15.27 -6.35
CA ALA A 261 15.22 -14.52 -7.37
C ALA A 261 15.36 -13.01 -7.00
N ILE A 262 14.34 -12.41 -6.39
CA ILE A 262 14.27 -10.96 -6.13
C ILE A 262 15.01 -10.57 -4.84
N THR A 263 14.92 -11.38 -3.78
CA THR A 263 15.51 -11.04 -2.47
C THR A 263 17.02 -10.78 -2.56
N PRO A 264 17.85 -11.62 -3.23
CA PRO A 264 19.28 -11.35 -3.35
C PRO A 264 19.58 -10.04 -4.11
N ALA A 265 18.74 -9.68 -5.09
CA ALA A 265 18.89 -8.43 -5.82
C ALA A 265 18.53 -7.22 -4.95
N HIS A 266 17.47 -7.35 -4.15
CA HIS A 266 17.11 -6.31 -3.16
C HIS A 266 18.27 -6.09 -2.15
N ASP A 267 18.83 -7.17 -1.61
CA ASP A 267 19.99 -7.10 -0.70
C ASP A 267 21.21 -6.45 -1.38
N GLU A 268 21.44 -6.74 -2.67
CA GLU A 268 22.48 -6.07 -3.45
C GLU A 268 22.22 -4.57 -3.58
N VAL A 269 20.98 -4.15 -3.88
CA VAL A 269 20.59 -2.74 -3.95
C VAL A 269 20.85 -2.07 -2.60
N MET A 270 20.37 -2.64 -1.50
CA MET A 270 20.53 -2.09 -0.15
C MET A 270 22.00 -1.91 0.22
N ARG A 271 22.82 -2.94 -0.01
CA ARG A 271 24.26 -2.91 0.26
C ARG A 271 25.00 -1.88 -0.61
N ARG A 272 24.66 -1.77 -1.90
CA ARG A 272 25.30 -0.81 -2.83
C ARG A 272 24.84 0.63 -2.59
N SER A 273 23.68 0.81 -2.00
CA SER A 273 23.11 2.13 -1.65
C SER A 273 23.64 2.68 -0.33
N GLU A 274 24.37 1.88 0.45
CA GLU A 274 24.87 2.30 1.75
C GLU A 274 25.79 3.53 1.62
N GLY A 275 25.48 4.60 2.37
CA GLY A 275 26.21 5.87 2.36
C GLY A 275 25.98 6.75 1.12
N ILE A 276 25.15 6.33 0.16
CA ILE A 276 24.79 7.13 -1.01
C ILE A 276 23.53 7.94 -0.68
N THR A 277 23.62 9.26 -0.83
CA THR A 277 22.50 10.18 -0.57
C THR A 277 21.99 10.89 -1.84
N ASP A 278 22.66 10.67 -2.98
CA ASP A 278 22.25 11.21 -4.28
C ASP A 278 21.14 10.35 -4.88
N PRO A 279 19.91 10.88 -5.04
CA PRO A 279 18.78 10.14 -5.59
C PRO A 279 19.03 9.57 -7.00
N ALA A 280 19.82 10.25 -7.84
CA ALA A 280 20.13 9.77 -9.18
C ALA A 280 21.02 8.54 -9.15
N GLN A 281 22.00 8.50 -8.24
CA GLN A 281 22.86 7.32 -8.04
C GLN A 281 22.07 6.15 -7.45
N LEU A 282 21.21 6.39 -6.47
CA LEU A 282 20.33 5.36 -5.88
C LEU A 282 19.44 4.74 -6.96
N ARG A 283 18.84 5.56 -7.82
CA ARG A 283 18.02 5.09 -8.95
C ARG A 283 18.86 4.26 -9.93
N ALA A 284 20.04 4.73 -10.32
CA ALA A 284 20.90 4.00 -11.25
C ALA A 284 21.31 2.62 -10.73
N ILE A 285 21.63 2.50 -9.43
CA ILE A 285 21.93 1.21 -8.78
C ILE A 285 20.71 0.29 -8.87
N ARG A 286 19.52 0.80 -8.50
CA ARG A 286 18.27 0.01 -8.55
C ARG A 286 17.97 -0.46 -9.98
N GLU A 287 18.06 0.42 -10.97
CA GLU A 287 17.82 0.10 -12.38
C GLU A 287 18.79 -0.94 -12.92
N GLU A 288 20.08 -0.80 -12.59
CA GLU A 288 21.10 -1.76 -12.99
C GLU A 288 20.87 -3.15 -12.40
N VAL A 289 20.60 -3.24 -11.10
CA VAL A 289 20.43 -4.53 -10.41
C VAL A 289 19.10 -5.19 -10.81
N ILE A 290 18.00 -4.45 -10.72
CA ILE A 290 16.66 -4.99 -11.05
C ILE A 290 16.54 -5.29 -12.54
N GLY A 291 17.16 -4.49 -13.42
CA GLY A 291 17.15 -4.71 -14.86
C GLY A 291 17.85 -6.01 -15.33
N ARG A 292 18.66 -6.63 -14.47
CA ARG A 292 19.30 -7.95 -14.75
C ARG A 292 18.43 -9.14 -14.35
N LEU A 293 17.35 -8.89 -13.59
CA LEU A 293 16.49 -9.96 -13.10
C LEU A 293 15.71 -10.60 -14.25
N ASN A 294 15.77 -11.91 -14.29
CA ASN A 294 14.93 -12.73 -15.14
C ASN A 294 14.03 -13.57 -14.24
N VAL A 295 12.87 -13.01 -13.88
CA VAL A 295 11.91 -13.64 -12.97
C VAL A 295 10.72 -14.11 -13.78
N THR A 296 10.36 -15.37 -13.62
CA THR A 296 9.08 -15.86 -14.14
C THR A 296 7.95 -15.21 -13.37
N GLN A 297 7.08 -14.49 -14.07
CA GLN A 297 5.90 -13.87 -13.47
C GLN A 297 5.00 -14.96 -12.86
N PRO A 298 4.62 -14.85 -11.59
CA PRO A 298 3.68 -15.79 -10.98
C PRO A 298 2.29 -15.66 -11.60
N PRO A 299 1.48 -16.73 -11.60
CA PRO A 299 0.09 -16.65 -12.03
C PRO A 299 -0.73 -15.84 -11.01
N LEU A 300 -1.74 -15.10 -11.49
CA LEU A 300 -2.74 -14.37 -10.68
C LEU A 300 -3.38 -15.24 -9.59
N ALA A 301 -3.55 -16.53 -9.84
CA ALA A 301 -4.08 -17.49 -8.87
C ALA A 301 -3.32 -17.48 -7.53
N MET A 302 -2.00 -17.21 -7.53
CA MET A 302 -1.24 -17.10 -6.29
C MET A 302 -1.66 -15.89 -5.46
N VAL A 303 -2.04 -14.77 -6.08
CA VAL A 303 -2.60 -13.62 -5.33
C VAL A 303 -3.95 -14.01 -4.70
N ALA A 304 -4.79 -14.72 -5.45
CA ALA A 304 -6.05 -15.24 -4.91
C ALA A 304 -5.82 -16.20 -3.74
N ASP A 305 -4.78 -17.04 -3.79
CA ASP A 305 -4.40 -17.91 -2.67
C ASP A 305 -4.08 -17.10 -1.41
N HIS A 306 -3.33 -15.99 -1.53
CA HIS A 306 -3.03 -15.09 -0.41
C HIS A 306 -4.30 -14.42 0.14
N VAL A 307 -5.20 -13.97 -0.72
CA VAL A 307 -6.49 -13.40 -0.31
C VAL A 307 -7.31 -14.42 0.48
N GLU A 308 -7.40 -15.67 -0.01
CA GLU A 308 -8.11 -16.76 0.67
C GLU A 308 -7.46 -17.13 2.00
N HIS A 309 -6.12 -17.20 2.07
CA HIS A 309 -5.40 -17.49 3.30
C HIS A 309 -5.65 -16.43 4.37
N VAL A 310 -5.53 -15.14 4.02
CA VAL A 310 -5.83 -14.05 4.97
C VAL A 310 -7.28 -14.13 5.43
N ALA A 311 -8.24 -14.35 4.51
CA ALA A 311 -9.65 -14.51 4.85
C ALA A 311 -9.91 -15.76 5.73
N GLN A 312 -9.15 -16.84 5.55
CA GLN A 312 -9.26 -18.05 6.37
C GLN A 312 -8.74 -17.82 7.79
N VAL A 313 -7.62 -17.12 7.96
CA VAL A 313 -6.97 -16.91 9.27
C VAL A 313 -7.62 -15.77 10.04
N ALA A 314 -7.82 -14.63 9.39
CA ALA A 314 -8.33 -13.41 10.02
C ALA A 314 -9.86 -13.24 9.87
N GLY A 315 -10.49 -13.95 8.95
CA GLY A 315 -11.90 -13.76 8.59
C GLY A 315 -12.09 -12.80 7.43
N ILE A 316 -13.22 -12.98 6.73
CA ILE A 316 -13.57 -12.21 5.51
C ILE A 316 -13.69 -10.70 5.76
N ASP A 317 -13.94 -10.26 6.97
CA ASP A 317 -14.07 -8.85 7.35
C ASP A 317 -12.69 -8.16 7.53
N HIS A 318 -11.59 -8.91 7.42
CA HIS A 318 -10.23 -8.46 7.73
C HIS A 318 -9.25 -8.58 6.56
N VAL A 319 -9.75 -8.77 5.34
CA VAL A 319 -8.95 -8.82 4.10
C VAL A 319 -9.33 -7.68 3.15
N GLY A 320 -8.35 -7.12 2.47
CA GLY A 320 -8.49 -6.05 1.48
C GLY A 320 -7.47 -6.22 0.36
N ILE A 321 -7.37 -5.21 -0.51
CA ILE A 321 -6.45 -5.17 -1.65
C ILE A 321 -5.52 -3.96 -1.52
N GLY A 322 -4.21 -4.17 -1.68
CA GLY A 322 -3.19 -3.13 -1.70
C GLY A 322 -2.10 -3.49 -2.72
N GLY A 323 -2.36 -3.20 -4.00
CA GLY A 323 -1.63 -3.75 -5.14
C GLY A 323 -0.15 -3.41 -5.18
N ASP A 324 0.25 -2.24 -4.68
CA ASP A 324 1.62 -1.71 -4.70
C ASP A 324 2.11 -1.37 -6.13
N PHE A 325 1.17 -0.99 -7.01
CA PHE A 325 1.49 -0.54 -8.36
C PHE A 325 2.36 0.73 -8.34
N ASP A 326 3.20 0.84 -9.35
CA ASP A 326 4.26 1.86 -9.46
C ASP A 326 5.39 1.75 -8.40
N GLY A 327 5.26 0.87 -7.38
CA GLY A 327 6.29 0.57 -6.37
C GLY A 327 7.21 -0.61 -6.74
N SER A 328 6.73 -1.50 -7.61
CA SER A 328 7.46 -2.66 -8.10
C SER A 328 7.54 -2.68 -9.64
N ARG A 329 8.19 -3.69 -10.22
CA ARG A 329 8.33 -3.88 -11.68
C ARG A 329 7.94 -5.27 -12.16
N ILE A 330 7.69 -6.19 -11.25
CA ILE A 330 7.41 -7.59 -11.57
C ILE A 330 6.07 -7.95 -10.94
N TRP A 331 5.10 -8.13 -11.81
CA TRP A 331 3.71 -8.36 -11.46
C TRP A 331 3.25 -9.77 -11.85
N PRO A 332 2.23 -10.34 -11.19
CA PRO A 332 1.58 -11.57 -11.63
C PRO A 332 0.93 -11.41 -13.00
N VAL A 333 0.93 -12.51 -13.78
CA VAL A 333 0.25 -12.56 -15.08
C VAL A 333 -1.24 -12.26 -14.90
N GLY A 334 -1.74 -11.23 -15.59
CA GLY A 334 -3.12 -10.76 -15.50
C GLY A 334 -3.34 -9.62 -14.50
N LEU A 335 -2.27 -9.20 -13.78
CA LEU A 335 -2.25 -8.05 -12.86
C LEU A 335 -1.05 -7.14 -13.16
N GLU A 336 -0.72 -6.94 -14.44
CA GLU A 336 0.47 -6.20 -14.86
C GLU A 336 0.35 -4.69 -14.64
N ASP A 337 -0.87 -4.18 -14.48
CA ASP A 337 -1.15 -2.77 -14.17
C ASP A 337 -2.52 -2.64 -13.48
N VAL A 338 -2.88 -1.42 -13.07
CA VAL A 338 -4.13 -1.13 -12.36
C VAL A 338 -5.42 -1.50 -13.12
N SER A 339 -5.37 -1.88 -14.39
CA SER A 339 -6.52 -2.37 -15.13
C SER A 339 -6.86 -3.84 -14.83
N GLY A 340 -5.95 -4.57 -14.18
CA GLY A 340 -6.04 -6.00 -13.95
C GLY A 340 -6.96 -6.45 -12.81
N TYR A 341 -7.39 -5.56 -11.92
CA TYR A 341 -8.21 -5.94 -10.75
C TYR A 341 -9.44 -6.80 -11.07
N PRO A 342 -10.23 -6.54 -12.15
CA PRO A 342 -11.36 -7.40 -12.47
C PRO A 342 -10.99 -8.86 -12.70
N ASN A 343 -9.74 -9.16 -13.13
CA ASN A 343 -9.27 -10.52 -13.31
C ASN A 343 -9.13 -11.26 -11.97
N LEU A 344 -8.62 -10.58 -10.92
CA LEU A 344 -8.55 -11.14 -9.58
C LEU A 344 -9.94 -11.43 -9.01
N PHE A 345 -10.88 -10.50 -9.19
CA PHE A 345 -12.26 -10.70 -8.75
C PHE A 345 -12.94 -11.84 -9.51
N ALA A 346 -12.67 -11.99 -10.81
CA ALA A 346 -13.17 -13.11 -11.61
C ALA A 346 -12.60 -14.46 -11.14
N GLU A 347 -11.30 -14.51 -10.80
CA GLU A 347 -10.66 -15.69 -10.20
C GLU A 347 -11.33 -16.07 -8.88
N LEU A 348 -11.54 -15.12 -7.97
CA LEU A 348 -12.22 -15.36 -6.71
C LEU A 348 -13.68 -15.80 -6.90
N MET A 349 -14.39 -15.24 -7.89
CA MET A 349 -15.74 -15.72 -8.28
C MET A 349 -15.69 -17.17 -8.75
N SER A 350 -14.68 -17.57 -9.54
CA SER A 350 -14.52 -18.94 -10.00
C SER A 350 -14.27 -19.93 -8.84
N ARG A 351 -13.69 -19.44 -7.75
CA ARG A 351 -13.45 -20.18 -6.49
C ARG A 351 -14.67 -20.20 -5.56
N GLY A 352 -15.76 -19.57 -5.94
CA GLY A 352 -17.03 -19.59 -5.19
C GLY A 352 -17.23 -18.43 -4.22
N TRP A 353 -16.43 -17.37 -4.27
CA TRP A 353 -16.65 -16.16 -3.48
C TRP A 353 -17.99 -15.51 -3.87
N THR A 354 -18.79 -15.14 -2.87
CA THR A 354 -20.07 -14.48 -3.08
C THR A 354 -19.89 -13.00 -3.43
N ASP A 355 -20.89 -12.38 -4.07
CA ASP A 355 -20.88 -10.94 -4.34
C ASP A 355 -20.77 -10.12 -3.03
N ALA A 356 -21.30 -10.63 -1.92
CA ALA A 356 -21.19 -9.99 -0.61
C ALA A 356 -19.76 -10.02 -0.05
N ASP A 357 -19.07 -11.16 -0.18
CA ASP A 357 -17.66 -11.29 0.25
C ASP A 357 -16.75 -10.40 -0.61
N LEU A 358 -16.98 -10.40 -1.92
CA LEU A 358 -16.24 -9.57 -2.87
C LEU A 358 -16.47 -8.07 -2.64
N ALA A 359 -17.66 -7.65 -2.24
CA ALA A 359 -17.94 -6.26 -1.88
C ALA A 359 -17.19 -5.83 -0.60
N LYS A 360 -17.04 -6.74 0.37
CA LYS A 360 -16.21 -6.51 1.55
C LYS A 360 -14.74 -6.37 1.18
N LEU A 361 -14.21 -7.31 0.39
CA LEU A 361 -12.83 -7.30 -0.13
C LEU A 361 -12.54 -6.03 -0.93
N ALA A 362 -13.45 -5.61 -1.82
CA ALA A 362 -13.26 -4.46 -2.69
C ALA A 362 -13.03 -3.17 -1.89
N GLY A 363 -13.84 -2.89 -0.88
CA GLY A 363 -13.70 -1.63 -0.13
C GLY A 363 -14.47 -1.60 1.18
N GLY A 364 -15.46 -2.49 1.37
CA GLY A 364 -16.28 -2.49 2.57
C GLY A 364 -15.46 -2.62 3.86
N ASN A 365 -14.43 -3.44 3.85
CA ASN A 365 -13.57 -3.68 5.02
C ASN A 365 -12.71 -2.47 5.36
N ILE A 366 -12.04 -1.85 4.39
CA ILE A 366 -11.21 -0.67 4.65
C ILE A 366 -12.06 0.55 5.04
N LEU A 367 -13.23 0.73 4.43
CA LEU A 367 -14.16 1.81 4.83
C LEU A 367 -14.63 1.63 6.28
N ARG A 368 -14.90 0.41 6.72
CA ARG A 368 -15.21 0.09 8.13
C ARG A 368 -14.05 0.48 9.05
N VAL A 369 -12.82 0.14 8.67
CA VAL A 369 -11.60 0.48 9.44
C VAL A 369 -11.43 2.00 9.53
N MET A 370 -11.58 2.74 8.44
CA MET A 370 -11.52 4.21 8.43
C MET A 370 -12.54 4.80 9.40
N ARG A 371 -13.82 4.41 9.30
CA ARG A 371 -14.87 4.90 10.23
C ARG A 371 -14.58 4.59 11.70
N ALA A 372 -14.03 3.40 11.98
CA ALA A 372 -13.68 3.05 13.35
C ALA A 372 -12.52 3.91 13.88
N ALA A 373 -11.52 4.21 13.06
CA ALA A 373 -10.44 5.13 13.44
C ALA A 373 -10.94 6.59 13.64
N GLU A 374 -11.83 7.05 12.77
CA GLU A 374 -12.51 8.35 12.91
C GLU A 374 -13.30 8.44 14.22
N ALA A 375 -14.02 7.38 14.58
CA ALA A 375 -14.79 7.32 15.83
C ALA A 375 -13.90 7.38 17.07
N VAL A 376 -12.74 6.72 17.07
CA VAL A 376 -11.76 6.78 18.16
C VAL A 376 -11.20 8.21 18.31
N ALA A 377 -10.93 8.91 17.23
CA ALA A 377 -10.42 10.28 17.27
C ALA A 377 -11.47 11.31 17.74
N ALA A 378 -12.75 11.02 17.55
CA ALA A 378 -13.86 11.91 17.97
C ALA A 378 -14.24 11.77 19.44
N GLY A 379 -13.82 10.69 20.12
CA GLY A 379 -14.11 10.40 21.55
C GLY A 379 -13.02 10.89 22.45
#